data_4933f5e22e191b009049fbd35635b093
#
_entry.id   4933f5e22e191b009049fbd35635b093
#
_cell.length_a   1.000
_cell.length_b   1.000
_cell.length_c   1.000
_cell.angle_alpha   90.00
_cell.angle_beta   90.00
_cell.angle_gamma   90.00
#
_symmetry.space_group_name_H-M   'P 1'
#
loop_
_entity.id
_entity.type
_entity.pdbx_description
1 polymer ?
#
loop_
_entity_poly.entity_id
_entity_poly.type
_entity_poly.pdbx_seq_one_letter_code
_entity_poly.pdbx_strand_id
1 'polypeptide(L)'
;AEEYAFINGIVLDEDNGEMFVNSASMKKIFVYDLQGNFKRSFNHAEGAEYLEVYDYDKDNLICYDMSLYYKDGEKRENKFYHALISKQDGSVTRGIPIPFDIVKAPFVQKGDMVAVSAVRSITPYRENWLLVETSSDTVYRYTSAKGKLTPFLVKKSTTEPDVMLSMGVVTDRYYFMQAIEKVFNFEKGRGFPSSDLMYDKQEAAVFKPVVFNADNDKRVELVMHPEGGEIASFQSLSADQLVEGYQ
;
A
#
# COMPACT_ATOMS: atom_id res chain seq x y z
N ALA A 1 20.90 -8.80 -23.37
CA ALA A 1 20.06 -8.05 -22.43
C ALA A 1 19.08 -9.04 -21.83
N GLU A 2 18.98 -9.10 -20.50
CA GLU A 2 17.91 -9.85 -19.86
C GLU A 2 16.61 -9.04 -20.05
N GLU A 3 15.61 -9.66 -20.71
CA GLU A 3 14.28 -9.06 -20.86
C GLU A 3 13.45 -9.42 -19.62
N TYR A 4 12.81 -8.44 -19.04
CA TYR A 4 11.88 -8.66 -17.93
C TYR A 4 10.46 -8.84 -18.48
N ALA A 5 9.76 -9.86 -17.97
CA ALA A 5 8.41 -10.20 -18.40
C ALA A 5 7.36 -9.19 -17.85
N PHE A 6 7.59 -8.65 -16.66
CA PHE A 6 6.67 -7.72 -15.99
C PHE A 6 7.43 -6.82 -15.00
N ILE A 7 7.16 -5.52 -15.04
CA ILE A 7 7.71 -4.53 -14.12
C ILE A 7 6.68 -4.21 -13.06
N ASN A 8 7.00 -4.47 -11.79
CA ASN A 8 6.15 -4.11 -10.65
C ASN A 8 6.41 -2.68 -10.16
N GLY A 9 7.64 -2.19 -10.30
CA GLY A 9 7.98 -0.85 -9.87
C GLY A 9 9.36 -0.42 -10.37
N ILE A 10 9.53 0.89 -10.42
CA ILE A 10 10.79 1.55 -10.73
C ILE A 10 11.11 2.48 -9.57
N VAL A 11 12.33 2.41 -9.05
CA VAL A 11 12.85 3.26 -7.99
C VAL A 11 14.02 4.05 -8.54
N LEU A 12 13.98 5.38 -8.38
CA LEU A 12 15.07 6.26 -8.73
C LEU A 12 15.87 6.60 -7.46
N ASP A 13 17.16 6.40 -7.52
CA ASP A 13 18.14 6.75 -6.51
C ASP A 13 19.07 7.81 -7.09
N GLU A 14 18.70 9.07 -6.92
CA GLU A 14 19.44 10.21 -7.46
C GLU A 14 20.80 10.36 -6.78
N ASP A 15 20.89 10.02 -5.49
CA ASP A 15 22.13 10.15 -4.71
C ASP A 15 23.23 9.23 -5.22
N ASN A 16 22.89 8.02 -5.63
CA ASN A 16 23.82 7.04 -6.20
C ASN A 16 23.82 7.01 -7.73
N GLY A 17 22.94 7.80 -8.39
CA GLY A 17 22.81 7.82 -9.83
C GLY A 17 22.33 6.48 -10.41
N GLU A 18 21.42 5.80 -9.72
CA GLU A 18 20.94 4.47 -10.09
C GLU A 18 19.42 4.40 -10.20
N MET A 19 18.95 3.49 -11.03
CA MET A 19 17.56 3.14 -11.20
C MET A 19 17.38 1.64 -10.96
N PHE A 20 16.47 1.29 -10.03
CA PHE A 20 16.14 -0.10 -9.70
C PHE A 20 14.81 -0.46 -10.34
N VAL A 21 14.80 -1.51 -11.15
CA VAL A 21 13.61 -2.05 -11.83
C VAL A 21 13.25 -3.37 -11.16
N ASN A 22 12.14 -3.40 -10.44
CA ASN A 22 11.66 -4.59 -9.74
C ASN A 22 10.75 -5.43 -10.62
N SER A 23 11.04 -6.72 -10.72
CA SER A 23 10.19 -7.73 -11.34
C SER A 23 9.88 -8.86 -10.35
N ALA A 24 8.68 -8.82 -9.75
CA ALA A 24 8.27 -9.84 -8.78
C ALA A 24 8.15 -11.21 -9.45
N SER A 25 7.64 -11.28 -10.69
CA SER A 25 7.49 -12.54 -11.43
C SER A 25 8.83 -13.22 -11.73
N MET A 26 9.90 -12.45 -11.92
CA MET A 26 11.27 -12.98 -12.09
C MET A 26 12.01 -13.13 -10.76
N LYS A 27 11.45 -12.61 -9.66
CA LYS A 27 12.08 -12.52 -8.33
C LYS A 27 13.46 -11.87 -8.40
N LYS A 28 13.53 -10.74 -9.14
CA LYS A 28 14.79 -10.08 -9.46
C LYS A 28 14.62 -8.57 -9.51
N ILE A 29 15.67 -7.88 -9.10
CA ILE A 29 15.81 -6.42 -9.26
C ILE A 29 16.97 -6.18 -10.23
N PHE A 30 16.71 -5.39 -11.27
CA PHE A 30 17.69 -4.94 -12.26
C PHE A 30 18.11 -3.52 -11.94
N VAL A 31 19.40 -3.24 -12.04
CA VAL A 31 19.98 -1.93 -11.73
C VAL A 31 20.58 -1.32 -12.98
N TYR A 32 20.20 -0.10 -13.25
CA TYR A 32 20.67 0.72 -14.37
C TYR A 32 21.27 2.02 -13.85
N ASP A 33 22.07 2.69 -14.66
CA ASP A 33 22.35 4.12 -14.43
C ASP A 33 21.14 4.98 -14.85
N LEU A 34 21.17 6.28 -14.56
CA LEU A 34 20.08 7.21 -14.93
C LEU A 34 19.98 7.46 -16.44
N GLN A 35 20.93 6.99 -17.25
CA GLN A 35 20.90 7.00 -18.71
C GLN A 35 20.29 5.71 -19.30
N GLY A 36 19.93 4.75 -18.44
CA GLY A 36 19.33 3.48 -18.85
C GLY A 36 20.34 2.39 -19.22
N ASN A 37 21.64 2.58 -18.95
CA ASN A 37 22.62 1.52 -19.15
C ASN A 37 22.57 0.51 -18.01
N PHE A 38 22.51 -0.79 -18.35
CA PHE A 38 22.53 -1.87 -17.36
C PHE A 38 23.84 -1.90 -16.58
N LYS A 39 23.72 -1.99 -15.25
CA LYS A 39 24.87 -2.09 -14.33
C LYS A 39 25.02 -3.49 -13.73
N ARG A 40 23.96 -4.00 -13.13
CA ARG A 40 23.90 -5.30 -12.43
C ARG A 40 22.48 -5.76 -12.21
N SER A 41 22.30 -6.97 -11.73
CA SER A 41 21.04 -7.44 -11.17
C SER A 41 21.29 -8.33 -9.96
N PHE A 42 20.29 -8.45 -9.09
CA PHE A 42 20.33 -9.38 -7.97
C PHE A 42 18.94 -9.99 -7.75
N ASN A 43 18.91 -11.18 -7.18
CA ASN A 43 17.67 -11.88 -6.88
C ASN A 43 17.01 -11.31 -5.62
N HIS A 44 15.71 -11.51 -5.50
CA HIS A 44 15.03 -11.37 -4.21
C HIS A 44 15.65 -12.36 -3.21
N ALA A 45 15.53 -12.07 -1.92
CA ALA A 45 15.97 -12.99 -0.89
C ALA A 45 15.31 -14.37 -1.06
N GLU A 46 15.95 -15.43 -0.60
CA GLU A 46 15.44 -16.79 -0.72
C GLU A 46 14.02 -16.91 -0.17
N GLY A 47 13.10 -17.44 -0.98
CA GLY A 47 11.70 -17.57 -0.63
C GLY A 47 10.91 -16.27 -0.57
N ALA A 48 11.49 -15.12 -0.98
CA ALA A 48 10.80 -13.85 -1.05
C ALA A 48 10.28 -13.55 -2.47
N GLU A 49 9.23 -12.73 -2.52
CA GLU A 49 8.66 -12.18 -3.75
C GLU A 49 8.26 -10.73 -3.49
N TYR A 50 9.16 -9.78 -3.80
CA TYR A 50 8.93 -8.37 -3.50
C TYR A 50 7.95 -7.76 -4.48
N LEU A 51 6.75 -7.43 -3.98
CA LEU A 51 5.70 -6.74 -4.74
C LEU A 51 5.99 -5.24 -4.80
N GLU A 52 6.29 -4.65 -3.67
CA GLU A 52 6.58 -3.23 -3.52
C GLU A 52 8.03 -3.03 -3.09
N VAL A 53 8.69 -2.06 -3.74
CA VAL A 53 10.07 -1.67 -3.46
C VAL A 53 10.16 -0.16 -3.55
N TYR A 54 10.77 0.48 -2.55
CA TYR A 54 11.00 1.93 -2.52
C TYR A 54 12.42 2.25 -2.08
N ASP A 55 12.88 3.43 -2.43
CA ASP A 55 14.13 3.99 -1.93
C ASP A 55 13.98 4.30 -0.43
N TYR A 56 14.91 3.80 0.38
CA TYR A 56 14.85 3.97 1.83
C TYR A 56 15.93 4.89 2.37
N ASP A 57 17.18 4.61 2.06
CA ASP A 57 18.35 5.40 2.42
C ASP A 57 19.47 5.18 1.40
N LYS A 58 20.66 5.74 1.66
CA LYS A 58 21.81 5.63 0.76
C LYS A 58 22.17 4.19 0.40
N ASP A 59 21.97 3.24 1.30
CA ASP A 59 22.49 1.86 1.17
C ASP A 59 21.37 0.82 1.02
N ASN A 60 20.10 1.18 1.32
CA ASN A 60 19.00 0.24 1.41
C ASN A 60 17.77 0.65 0.58
N LEU A 61 17.05 -0.37 0.14
CA LEU A 61 15.65 -0.28 -0.31
C LEU A 61 14.74 -0.83 0.80
N ILE A 62 13.49 -0.34 0.88
CA ILE A 62 12.44 -0.94 1.70
C ILE A 62 11.51 -1.75 0.81
N CYS A 63 11.20 -2.99 1.22
CA CYS A 63 10.44 -3.94 0.41
C CYS A 63 9.28 -4.56 1.19
N TYR A 64 8.22 -4.92 0.45
CA TYR A 64 7.14 -5.79 0.91
C TYR A 64 7.16 -7.10 0.14
N ASP A 65 7.18 -8.20 0.87
CA ASP A 65 7.21 -9.57 0.35
C ASP A 65 5.80 -10.17 0.33
N MET A 66 5.24 -10.34 -0.87
CA MET A 66 3.90 -10.91 -1.06
C MET A 66 3.85 -12.44 -0.96
N SER A 67 4.98 -13.11 -0.71
CA SER A 67 4.99 -14.58 -0.61
C SER A 67 4.07 -15.12 0.49
N LEU A 68 3.72 -14.26 1.49
CA LEU A 68 2.72 -14.62 2.49
C LEU A 68 1.33 -14.91 1.88
N TYR A 69 0.99 -14.35 0.72
CA TYR A 69 -0.33 -14.56 0.10
C TYR A 69 -0.61 -16.02 -0.21
N TYR A 70 0.44 -16.81 -0.44
CA TYR A 70 0.32 -18.26 -0.65
C TYR A 70 -0.01 -19.05 0.63
N LYS A 71 -0.08 -18.38 1.78
CA LYS A 71 -0.28 -18.94 3.11
C LYS A 71 -1.58 -18.48 3.78
N ASP A 72 -2.56 -18.00 3.00
CA ASP A 72 -3.83 -17.47 3.54
C ASP A 72 -4.49 -18.48 4.49
N GLY A 73 -4.87 -18.02 5.68
CA GLY A 73 -5.46 -18.85 6.74
C GLY A 73 -4.46 -19.67 7.57
N GLU A 74 -3.19 -19.71 7.22
CA GLU A 74 -2.15 -20.41 7.97
C GLU A 74 -1.59 -19.54 9.12
N LYS A 75 -0.93 -20.20 10.08
CA LYS A 75 -0.16 -19.49 11.09
C LYS A 75 1.05 -18.80 10.45
N ARG A 76 1.35 -17.60 10.94
CA ARG A 76 2.52 -16.87 10.54
C ARG A 76 3.79 -17.69 10.72
N GLU A 77 4.62 -17.72 9.70
CA GLU A 77 5.99 -18.25 9.79
C GLU A 77 6.91 -17.26 10.52
N ASN A 78 8.05 -17.73 11.00
CA ASN A 78 9.09 -16.87 11.56
C ASN A 78 9.88 -16.18 10.44
N LYS A 79 9.20 -15.29 9.72
CA LYS A 79 9.68 -14.54 8.57
C LYS A 79 9.25 -13.07 8.67
N PHE A 80 10.02 -12.17 8.07
CA PHE A 80 9.69 -10.76 7.93
C PHE A 80 9.16 -10.50 6.52
N TYR A 81 7.96 -9.97 6.41
CA TYR A 81 7.34 -9.63 5.12
C TYR A 81 7.57 -8.16 4.72
N HIS A 82 7.97 -7.33 5.69
CA HIS A 82 8.57 -6.02 5.43
C HIS A 82 10.04 -6.07 5.81
N ALA A 83 10.91 -5.61 4.93
CA ALA A 83 12.35 -5.68 5.16
C ALA A 83 13.09 -4.52 4.47
N LEU A 84 14.27 -4.23 5.00
CA LEU A 84 15.29 -3.45 4.29
C LEU A 84 16.25 -4.43 3.60
N ILE A 85 16.58 -4.13 2.36
CA ILE A 85 17.54 -4.90 1.56
C ILE A 85 18.65 -4.00 1.04
N SER A 86 19.84 -4.55 0.89
CA SER A 86 21.01 -3.86 0.35
C SER A 86 20.79 -3.49 -1.12
N LYS A 87 21.08 -2.25 -1.50
CA LYS A 87 21.12 -1.79 -2.89
C LYS A 87 22.22 -2.44 -3.72
N GLN A 88 23.23 -3.04 -3.08
CA GLN A 88 24.37 -3.64 -3.76
C GLN A 88 24.05 -5.05 -4.29
N ASP A 89 23.42 -5.88 -3.46
CA ASP A 89 23.28 -7.31 -3.73
C ASP A 89 21.91 -7.90 -3.34
N GLY A 90 20.98 -7.09 -2.81
CA GLY A 90 19.66 -7.55 -2.40
C GLY A 90 19.60 -8.34 -1.10
N SER A 91 20.72 -8.46 -0.38
CA SER A 91 20.74 -9.14 0.92
C SER A 91 19.87 -8.40 1.94
N VAL A 92 19.16 -9.15 2.80
CA VAL A 92 18.32 -8.57 3.85
C VAL A 92 19.22 -7.96 4.93
N THR A 93 19.17 -6.63 5.06
CA THR A 93 19.95 -5.89 6.08
C THR A 93 19.16 -5.75 7.38
N ARG A 94 17.82 -5.71 7.30
CA ARG A 94 16.95 -5.63 8.48
C ARG A 94 15.55 -6.13 8.18
N GLY A 95 15.03 -7.05 9.00
CA GLY A 95 13.61 -7.41 9.01
C GLY A 95 12.79 -6.44 9.86
N ILE A 96 11.55 -6.14 9.45
CA ILE A 96 10.61 -5.28 10.19
C ILE A 96 9.49 -6.18 10.72
N PRO A 97 9.40 -6.39 12.05
CA PRO A 97 8.51 -7.39 12.65
C PRO A 97 7.11 -6.83 12.90
N ILE A 98 6.24 -6.79 11.88
CA ILE A 98 4.82 -6.46 12.10
C ILE A 98 4.15 -7.67 12.78
N PRO A 99 3.49 -7.49 13.94
CA PRO A 99 2.86 -8.59 14.66
C PRO A 99 1.51 -8.98 14.05
N PHE A 100 1.32 -10.26 13.83
CA PHE A 100 0.05 -10.93 13.54
C PHE A 100 0.21 -12.44 13.75
N ASP A 101 -0.89 -13.18 13.91
CA ASP A 101 -0.85 -14.61 14.19
C ASP A 101 -1.25 -15.46 12.99
N ILE A 102 -2.30 -15.05 12.28
CA ILE A 102 -2.86 -15.75 11.11
C ILE A 102 -2.71 -14.88 9.88
N VAL A 103 -2.29 -15.48 8.79
CA VAL A 103 -2.17 -14.80 7.50
C VAL A 103 -3.56 -14.51 6.94
N LYS A 104 -3.76 -13.26 6.51
CA LYS A 104 -4.96 -12.78 5.82
C LYS A 104 -4.55 -12.12 4.51
N ALA A 105 -4.46 -12.90 3.46
CA ALA A 105 -4.08 -12.37 2.15
C ALA A 105 -5.20 -11.51 1.53
N PRO A 106 -4.87 -10.52 0.70
CA PRO A 106 -5.85 -9.61 0.09
C PRO A 106 -6.54 -10.24 -1.14
N PHE A 107 -7.02 -11.46 -1.02
CA PHE A 107 -7.75 -12.13 -2.09
C PHE A 107 -8.96 -12.91 -1.57
N VAL A 108 -9.85 -13.28 -2.51
CA VAL A 108 -10.96 -14.21 -2.30
C VAL A 108 -10.79 -15.34 -3.30
N GLN A 109 -10.93 -16.59 -2.83
CA GLN A 109 -10.83 -17.79 -3.66
C GLN A 109 -12.15 -18.57 -3.69
N LYS A 110 -12.52 -19.09 -4.86
CA LYS A 110 -13.65 -20.01 -5.05
C LYS A 110 -13.24 -21.13 -6.04
N GLY A 111 -12.91 -22.31 -5.53
CA GLY A 111 -12.29 -23.35 -6.35
C GLY A 111 -10.94 -22.90 -6.90
N ASP A 112 -10.77 -22.98 -8.22
CA ASP A 112 -9.54 -22.58 -8.90
C ASP A 112 -9.51 -21.08 -9.27
N MET A 113 -10.61 -20.36 -9.03
CA MET A 113 -10.68 -18.91 -9.32
C MET A 113 -10.17 -18.10 -8.13
N VAL A 114 -9.32 -17.13 -8.42
CA VAL A 114 -8.79 -16.18 -7.44
C VAL A 114 -9.05 -14.75 -7.91
N ALA A 115 -9.57 -13.93 -7.02
CA ALA A 115 -9.70 -12.50 -7.21
C ALA A 115 -8.84 -11.78 -6.17
N VAL A 116 -7.96 -10.89 -6.60
CA VAL A 116 -7.00 -10.19 -5.74
C VAL A 116 -7.38 -8.72 -5.63
N SER A 117 -7.32 -8.17 -4.42
CA SER A 117 -7.46 -6.74 -4.17
C SER A 117 -6.10 -6.05 -4.15
N ALA A 118 -6.04 -4.87 -4.74
CA ALA A 118 -4.85 -4.02 -4.65
C ALA A 118 -4.82 -3.32 -3.28
N VAL A 119 -3.88 -3.71 -2.43
CA VAL A 119 -3.61 -3.04 -1.15
C VAL A 119 -2.18 -2.51 -1.19
N ARG A 120 -2.00 -1.23 -0.86
CA ARG A 120 -0.66 -0.66 -0.73
C ARG A 120 -0.11 -1.00 0.65
N SER A 121 1.02 -1.70 0.68
CA SER A 121 1.65 -2.18 1.91
C SER A 121 2.69 -1.21 2.46
N ILE A 122 3.24 -0.32 1.63
CA ILE A 122 4.25 0.67 2.01
C ILE A 122 3.83 2.05 1.50
N THR A 123 3.75 3.03 2.41
CA THR A 123 3.46 4.42 2.05
C THR A 123 4.50 5.35 2.67
N PRO A 124 5.22 6.16 1.88
CA PRO A 124 6.12 7.18 2.42
C PRO A 124 5.35 8.19 3.27
N TYR A 125 5.89 8.57 4.42
CA TYR A 125 5.29 9.55 5.32
C TYR A 125 6.36 10.43 5.95
N ARG A 126 6.65 11.58 5.35
CA ARG A 126 7.77 12.46 5.73
C ARG A 126 9.08 11.63 5.74
N GLU A 127 9.84 11.69 6.83
CA GLU A 127 11.05 10.88 7.03
C GLU A 127 10.76 9.48 7.60
N ASN A 128 9.52 9.02 7.51
CA ASN A 128 9.06 7.73 8.04
C ASN A 128 8.28 6.96 6.97
N TRP A 129 7.82 5.76 7.35
CA TRP A 129 7.03 4.88 6.51
C TRP A 129 5.78 4.43 7.24
N LEU A 130 4.65 4.43 6.56
CA LEU A 130 3.46 3.74 7.03
C LEU A 130 3.44 2.35 6.40
N LEU A 131 3.35 1.34 7.25
CA LEU A 131 3.38 -0.05 6.86
C LEU A 131 2.03 -0.69 7.14
N VAL A 132 1.44 -1.27 6.10
CA VAL A 132 0.18 -2.00 6.15
C VAL A 132 0.49 -3.48 5.95
N GLU A 133 0.02 -4.30 6.87
CA GLU A 133 -0.02 -5.75 6.74
C GLU A 133 -1.48 -6.18 6.84
N THR A 134 -2.01 -6.81 5.79
CA THR A 134 -3.43 -7.21 5.73
C THR A 134 -3.83 -8.18 6.83
N SER A 135 -2.86 -8.93 7.34
CA SER A 135 -3.01 -9.85 8.47
C SER A 135 -3.08 -9.16 9.84
N SER A 136 -2.78 -7.85 9.89
CA SER A 136 -2.80 -7.05 11.12
C SER A 136 -3.95 -6.06 11.12
N ASP A 137 -4.57 -5.83 12.27
CA ASP A 137 -5.56 -4.76 12.43
C ASP A 137 -4.92 -3.38 12.64
N THR A 138 -3.60 -3.31 12.59
CA THR A 138 -2.84 -2.07 12.87
C THR A 138 -1.98 -1.68 11.69
N VAL A 139 -2.12 -0.43 11.26
CA VAL A 139 -1.13 0.26 10.42
C VAL A 139 -0.02 0.77 11.32
N TYR A 140 1.22 0.49 10.97
CA TYR A 140 2.36 0.90 11.76
C TYR A 140 3.12 2.05 11.11
N ARG A 141 3.65 2.94 11.93
CA ARG A 141 4.68 3.89 11.52
C ARG A 141 6.05 3.32 11.84
N TYR A 142 6.86 3.18 10.83
CA TYR A 142 8.26 2.80 10.93
C TYR A 142 9.14 4.05 10.84
N THR A 143 9.86 4.35 11.93
CA THR A 143 10.72 5.53 12.02
C THR A 143 12.12 5.16 11.58
N SER A 144 12.56 5.69 10.43
CA SER A 144 13.85 5.36 9.79
C SER A 144 15.04 5.58 10.73
N ALA A 145 15.15 6.77 11.32
CA ALA A 145 16.28 7.13 12.18
C ALA A 145 16.48 6.21 13.40
N LYS A 146 15.40 5.56 13.88
CA LYS A 146 15.43 4.72 15.10
C LYS A 146 15.19 3.24 14.79
N GLY A 147 14.79 2.88 13.59
CA GLY A 147 14.34 1.54 13.24
C GLY A 147 13.17 1.06 14.12
N LYS A 148 12.32 2.01 14.59
CA LYS A 148 11.26 1.75 15.55
C LYS A 148 9.91 1.64 14.87
N LEU A 149 9.19 0.56 15.17
CA LEU A 149 7.82 0.33 14.77
C LEU A 149 6.86 0.82 15.88
N THR A 150 5.91 1.68 15.53
CA THR A 150 4.89 2.19 16.47
C THR A 150 3.50 2.12 15.84
N PRO A 151 2.45 1.74 16.59
CA PRO A 151 1.08 1.83 16.09
C PRO A 151 0.76 3.25 15.61
N PHE A 152 0.13 3.35 14.46
CA PHE A 152 -0.27 4.61 13.85
C PHE A 152 -1.78 4.73 13.73
N LEU A 153 -2.44 3.67 13.25
CA LEU A 153 -3.88 3.57 13.12
C LEU A 153 -4.29 2.14 13.46
N VAL A 154 -5.34 2.00 14.26
CA VAL A 154 -5.88 0.70 14.63
C VAL A 154 -7.31 0.58 14.08
N LYS A 155 -7.53 -0.41 13.25
CA LYS A 155 -8.85 -0.81 12.79
C LYS A 155 -9.54 -1.58 13.91
N LYS A 156 -10.76 -1.22 14.26
CA LYS A 156 -11.58 -2.10 15.09
C LYS A 156 -11.95 -3.33 14.28
N SER A 157 -11.67 -4.51 14.80
CA SER A 157 -12.15 -5.76 14.21
C SER A 157 -13.64 -5.67 13.96
N THR A 158 -14.05 -5.84 12.72
CA THR A 158 -15.46 -5.99 12.35
C THR A 158 -15.78 -7.48 12.29
N THR A 159 -16.99 -7.80 12.68
CA THR A 159 -17.59 -9.09 12.27
C THR A 159 -17.74 -9.07 10.75
N GLU A 160 -17.88 -10.21 10.10
CA GLU A 160 -18.03 -10.33 8.64
C GLU A 160 -18.73 -9.15 7.92
N PRO A 161 -18.25 -8.70 6.77
CA PRO A 161 -17.07 -9.20 6.07
C PRO A 161 -15.76 -8.61 6.65
N ASP A 162 -14.65 -9.33 6.46
CA ASP A 162 -13.33 -8.80 6.85
C ASP A 162 -12.98 -7.58 6.00
N VAL A 163 -12.37 -6.57 6.62
CA VAL A 163 -12.05 -5.30 6.00
C VAL A 163 -10.55 -5.07 6.02
N MET A 164 -9.98 -4.81 4.87
CA MET A 164 -8.59 -4.42 4.70
C MET A 164 -8.47 -2.89 4.67
N LEU A 165 -7.37 -2.36 5.16
CA LEU A 165 -7.03 -0.94 5.03
C LEU A 165 -5.93 -0.79 3.97
N SER A 166 -6.08 0.22 3.11
CA SER A 166 -5.04 0.68 2.20
C SER A 166 -4.77 2.15 2.48
N MET A 167 -3.51 2.51 2.73
CA MET A 167 -3.13 3.91 2.93
C MET A 167 -2.91 4.57 1.58
N GLY A 168 -3.52 5.74 1.41
CA GLY A 168 -3.35 6.61 0.27
C GLY A 168 -2.36 7.75 0.55
N VAL A 169 -2.67 8.92 0.02
CA VAL A 169 -1.87 10.12 0.20
C VAL A 169 -1.97 10.62 1.64
N VAL A 170 -0.84 11.07 2.17
CA VAL A 170 -0.75 11.71 3.48
C VAL A 170 -0.29 13.14 3.29
N THR A 171 -1.11 14.10 3.74
CA THR A 171 -0.79 15.53 3.74
C THR A 171 -0.50 16.02 5.14
N ASP A 172 -0.19 17.30 5.30
CA ASP A 172 0.02 17.89 6.63
C ASP A 172 -1.23 17.84 7.51
N ARG A 173 -2.41 17.98 6.92
CA ARG A 173 -3.68 17.96 7.64
C ARG A 173 -4.40 16.61 7.58
N TYR A 174 -4.38 15.92 6.43
CA TYR A 174 -5.24 14.77 6.19
C TYR A 174 -4.46 13.47 5.99
N TYR A 175 -5.07 12.35 6.41
CA TYR A 175 -4.71 11.01 5.99
C TYR A 175 -5.83 10.47 5.09
N PHE A 176 -5.54 10.19 3.83
CA PHE A 176 -6.46 9.51 2.93
C PHE A 176 -6.20 8.02 2.99
N MET A 177 -7.27 7.24 3.07
CA MET A 177 -7.20 5.78 3.15
C MET A 177 -8.45 5.17 2.54
N GLN A 178 -8.39 3.88 2.25
CA GLN A 178 -9.53 3.09 1.82
C GLN A 178 -9.78 1.95 2.80
N ALA A 179 -11.05 1.73 3.13
CA ALA A 179 -11.53 0.52 3.76
C ALA A 179 -12.11 -0.39 2.68
N ILE A 180 -11.54 -1.56 2.47
CA ILE A 180 -11.84 -2.48 1.37
C ILE A 180 -12.42 -3.75 1.97
N GLU A 181 -13.67 -4.09 1.63
CA GLU A 181 -14.31 -5.33 2.07
C GLU A 181 -13.73 -6.53 1.31
N LYS A 182 -13.34 -7.59 2.01
CA LYS A 182 -12.80 -8.82 1.42
C LYS A 182 -13.94 -9.72 0.91
N VAL A 183 -14.67 -9.24 -0.09
CA VAL A 183 -15.80 -9.95 -0.73
C VAL A 183 -15.68 -9.88 -2.23
N PHE A 184 -15.92 -10.99 -2.93
CA PHE A 184 -15.94 -11.04 -4.39
C PHE A 184 -17.05 -11.96 -4.91
N ASN A 185 -17.83 -11.46 -5.87
CA ASN A 185 -18.84 -12.26 -6.57
C ASN A 185 -18.29 -12.72 -7.93
N PHE A 186 -17.88 -13.97 -8.02
CA PHE A 186 -17.27 -14.55 -9.22
C PHE A 186 -18.22 -14.65 -10.41
N GLU A 187 -19.53 -14.78 -10.17
CA GLU A 187 -20.54 -14.85 -11.24
C GLU A 187 -20.71 -13.50 -11.94
N LYS A 188 -20.64 -12.41 -11.18
CA LYS A 188 -20.76 -11.05 -11.69
C LYS A 188 -19.42 -10.41 -12.06
N GLY A 189 -18.30 -11.05 -11.72
CA GLY A 189 -16.96 -10.51 -11.90
C GLY A 189 -16.72 -9.19 -11.14
N ARG A 190 -17.38 -9.00 -9.99
CA ARG A 190 -17.32 -7.77 -9.20
C ARG A 190 -17.05 -8.07 -7.73
N GLY A 191 -16.25 -7.24 -7.09
CA GLY A 191 -15.98 -7.39 -5.67
C GLY A 191 -15.07 -6.32 -5.12
N PHE A 192 -14.64 -6.55 -3.88
CA PHE A 192 -13.84 -5.63 -3.10
C PHE A 192 -14.46 -4.24 -2.99
N PRO A 193 -15.74 -4.13 -2.53
CA PRO A 193 -16.33 -2.84 -2.29
C PRO A 193 -15.41 -2.02 -1.39
N SER A 194 -15.18 -0.77 -1.75
CA SER A 194 -14.33 0.10 -0.97
C SER A 194 -15.04 1.37 -0.56
N SER A 195 -14.65 1.90 0.58
CA SER A 195 -15.06 3.23 1.05
C SER A 195 -13.81 4.08 1.21
N ASP A 196 -13.80 5.23 0.54
CA ASP A 196 -12.77 6.23 0.79
C ASP A 196 -12.97 6.85 2.17
N LEU A 197 -11.90 7.01 2.90
CA LEU A 197 -11.87 7.58 4.23
C LEU A 197 -10.82 8.69 4.28
N MET A 198 -11.12 9.74 5.02
CA MET A 198 -10.21 10.84 5.29
C MET A 198 -10.18 11.13 6.78
N TYR A 199 -9.01 11.08 7.39
CA TYR A 199 -8.83 11.51 8.77
C TYR A 199 -8.29 12.93 8.80
N ASP A 200 -9.03 13.84 9.44
CA ASP A 200 -8.57 15.21 9.72
C ASP A 200 -7.81 15.23 11.05
N LYS A 201 -6.54 15.63 11.00
CA LYS A 201 -5.66 15.67 12.17
C LYS A 201 -6.02 16.82 13.13
N GLN A 202 -6.63 17.89 12.62
CA GLN A 202 -7.04 19.03 13.43
C GLN A 202 -8.32 18.73 14.20
N GLU A 203 -9.29 18.15 13.50
CA GLU A 203 -10.59 17.78 14.10
C GLU A 203 -10.53 16.46 14.85
N ALA A 204 -9.44 15.67 14.68
CA ALA A 204 -9.29 14.31 15.22
C ALA A 204 -10.45 13.37 14.85
N ALA A 205 -10.99 13.52 13.64
CA ALA A 205 -12.19 12.83 13.17
C ALA A 205 -11.96 12.16 11.81
N VAL A 206 -12.70 11.07 11.57
CA VAL A 206 -12.72 10.35 10.29
C VAL A 206 -13.97 10.74 9.51
N PHE A 207 -13.79 11.08 8.25
CA PHE A 207 -14.85 11.45 7.30
C PHE A 207 -14.85 10.48 6.13
N LYS A 208 -16.01 10.37 5.46
CA LYS A 208 -16.13 9.75 4.13
C LYS A 208 -16.12 10.88 3.09
N PRO A 209 -14.99 11.12 2.41
CA PRO A 209 -14.96 12.13 1.37
C PRO A 209 -15.79 11.63 0.18
N VAL A 210 -16.48 12.55 -0.48
CA VAL A 210 -17.05 12.26 -1.79
C VAL A 210 -16.09 12.80 -2.83
N VAL A 211 -15.62 11.91 -3.68
CA VAL A 211 -14.73 12.26 -4.77
C VAL A 211 -15.61 12.57 -5.97
N PHE A 212 -15.65 13.82 -6.37
CA PHE A 212 -16.44 14.30 -7.50
C PHE A 212 -15.58 14.44 -8.75
N ASN A 213 -16.05 13.89 -9.86
CA ASN A 213 -15.45 14.09 -11.17
C ASN A 213 -16.31 15.05 -11.97
N ALA A 214 -15.90 16.32 -12.07
CA ALA A 214 -16.67 17.37 -12.73
C ALA A 214 -16.86 17.15 -14.26
N ASP A 215 -15.97 16.41 -14.91
CA ASP A 215 -15.92 16.37 -16.38
C ASP A 215 -16.24 15.03 -17.03
N ASN A 216 -16.69 14.02 -16.27
CA ASN A 216 -16.83 12.64 -16.77
C ASN A 216 -15.53 12.07 -17.41
N ASP A 217 -14.44 12.79 -17.38
CA ASP A 217 -13.21 12.52 -18.10
C ASP A 217 -12.15 11.96 -17.15
N LYS A 218 -12.43 10.81 -16.55
CA LYS A 218 -11.47 9.90 -15.87
C LYS A 218 -10.48 10.49 -14.84
N ARG A 219 -10.50 11.78 -14.57
CA ARG A 219 -9.72 12.42 -13.51
C ARG A 219 -10.61 12.60 -12.29
N VAL A 220 -10.23 11.95 -11.22
CA VAL A 220 -10.87 12.13 -9.92
C VAL A 220 -10.26 13.39 -9.30
N GLU A 221 -10.99 14.48 -9.29
CA GLU A 221 -10.61 15.68 -8.54
C GLU A 221 -11.19 15.61 -7.14
N LEU A 222 -10.32 15.73 -6.14
CA LEU A 222 -10.76 15.94 -4.77
C LEU A 222 -11.04 17.44 -4.63
N VAL A 223 -12.31 17.83 -4.72
CA VAL A 223 -12.70 19.20 -4.48
C VAL A 223 -12.76 19.44 -2.97
N MET A 224 -11.70 20.05 -2.44
CA MET A 224 -11.73 20.60 -1.09
C MET A 224 -12.19 22.04 -1.15
N HIS A 225 -13.20 22.40 -0.36
CA HIS A 225 -13.64 23.77 -0.28
C HIS A 225 -12.51 24.65 0.29
N PRO A 226 -12.05 25.72 -0.40
CA PRO A 226 -10.87 26.49 -0.01
C PRO A 226 -10.99 27.21 1.34
N GLU A 227 -12.17 27.27 1.93
CA GLU A 227 -12.42 28.02 3.16
C GLU A 227 -12.63 27.17 4.42
N GLY A 228 -12.20 25.91 4.41
CA GLY A 228 -12.27 25.06 5.62
C GLY A 228 -13.68 24.86 6.15
N GLY A 229 -14.69 25.08 5.32
CA GLY A 229 -16.09 24.93 5.67
C GLY A 229 -16.48 23.47 5.76
N GLU A 230 -16.89 23.06 6.90
CA GLU A 230 -17.72 21.93 7.27
C GLU A 230 -17.61 20.66 6.43
N ILE A 231 -16.43 20.02 6.50
CA ILE A 231 -16.30 18.62 6.05
C ILE A 231 -17.35 17.72 6.74
N ALA A 232 -17.84 18.12 7.90
CA ALA A 232 -18.97 17.46 8.59
C ALA A 232 -20.24 17.37 7.75
N SER A 233 -20.48 18.29 6.83
CA SER A 233 -21.67 18.27 5.94
C SER A 233 -21.61 17.13 4.91
N PHE A 234 -20.40 16.67 4.53
CA PHE A 234 -20.25 15.56 3.60
C PHE A 234 -20.67 14.20 4.17
N GLN A 235 -20.71 14.04 5.48
CA GLN A 235 -21.15 12.79 6.11
C GLN A 235 -22.66 12.52 5.96
N SER A 236 -23.44 13.56 5.76
CA SER A 236 -24.89 13.48 5.73
C SER A 236 -25.51 13.56 4.32
N LEU A 237 -24.70 13.89 3.32
CA LEU A 237 -25.19 14.05 1.95
C LEU A 237 -25.06 12.73 1.16
N SER A 238 -26.17 12.36 0.49
CA SER A 238 -26.13 11.35 -0.58
C SER A 238 -25.44 11.95 -1.83
N ALA A 239 -24.97 11.09 -2.75
CA ALA A 239 -24.40 11.56 -4.01
C ALA A 239 -25.34 12.51 -4.76
N ASP A 240 -26.65 12.26 -4.73
CA ASP A 240 -27.67 13.10 -5.38
C ASP A 240 -27.80 14.47 -4.71
N GLN A 241 -27.67 14.55 -3.39
CA GLN A 241 -27.76 15.81 -2.64
C GLN A 241 -26.54 16.72 -2.87
N LEU A 242 -25.37 16.13 -3.20
CA LEU A 242 -24.17 16.89 -3.56
C LEU A 242 -24.30 17.57 -4.91
N VAL A 243 -24.94 16.92 -5.87
CA VAL A 243 -25.21 17.50 -7.22
C VAL A 243 -26.13 18.69 -7.13
N GLU A 244 -27.15 18.66 -6.26
CA GLU A 244 -28.08 19.77 -6.08
C GLU A 244 -27.47 20.99 -5.37
N GLY A 245 -26.45 20.79 -4.56
CA GLY A 245 -25.75 21.87 -3.83
C GLY A 245 -24.78 22.71 -4.67
N TYR A 246 -24.52 22.32 -5.92
CA TYR A 246 -23.58 22.97 -6.85
C TYR A 246 -24.28 23.57 -8.09
N GLN A 247 -25.60 23.69 -8.12
CA GLN A 247 -26.32 24.49 -9.10
C GLN A 247 -26.56 25.91 -8.55
#